data_201cbd091e23cfdf2060f6964a01c188
#
_entry.id   201cbd091e23cfdf2060f6964a01c188
#
_cell.length_a   1.000
_cell.length_b   1.000
_cell.length_c   1.000
_cell.angle_alpha   90.00
_cell.angle_beta   90.00
_cell.angle_gamma   90.00
#
_symmetry.space_group_name_H-M   'P 1'
#
loop_
_entity.id
_entity.type
_entity.pdbx_description
1 polymer ?
#
loop_
_entity_poly.entity_id
_entity_poly.type
_entity_poly.pdbx_seq_one_letter_code
_entity_poly.pdbx_strand_id
1 'polypeptide(L)'
;MILSITTFDGESESTPLVKCFGHTWISLDNRSGHPVYLKGCEIRDGEQVTLSVWAVRGLSGLLFNMEPGYIRDYGRYVGRRSLSANIGEEQLRTIEAYIDREDGWTLGGNCSRWSLRLWNAVVEEDFALKTQTLVYTPEREEKALCEFDCVETDRDFSRAGNIFCFRDGVRTELALCS
;
A
#
# COMPACT_ATOMS: atom_id res chain seq x y z
N MET A 1 2.45 16.33 0.05
CA MET A 1 2.47 14.89 0.44
C MET A 1 2.97 14.06 -0.72
N ILE A 2 3.50 12.87 -0.46
CA ILE A 2 3.92 11.91 -1.50
C ILE A 2 3.08 10.65 -1.36
N LEU A 3 2.40 10.26 -2.43
CA LEU A 3 1.74 8.96 -2.54
C LEU A 3 2.67 8.01 -3.28
N SER A 4 2.77 6.77 -2.83
CA SER A 4 3.54 5.75 -3.55
C SER A 4 2.73 4.47 -3.67
N ILE A 5 2.83 3.81 -4.84
CA ILE A 5 2.42 2.42 -5.02
C ILE A 5 3.67 1.56 -4.97
N THR A 6 3.64 0.51 -4.18
CA THR A 6 4.77 -0.41 -4.00
C THR A 6 4.31 -1.83 -4.26
N THR A 7 5.10 -2.57 -5.02
CA THR A 7 4.85 -3.97 -5.34
C THR A 7 6.07 -4.83 -5.08
N PHE A 8 5.82 -6.08 -4.76
CA PHE A 8 6.78 -7.16 -4.60
C PHE A 8 6.20 -8.41 -5.27
N ASP A 9 6.90 -8.97 -6.24
CA ASP A 9 6.42 -10.06 -7.09
C ASP A 9 6.39 -11.44 -6.40
N GLY A 10 7.14 -11.60 -5.32
CA GLY A 10 7.25 -12.86 -4.58
C GLY A 10 8.45 -13.73 -4.98
N GLU A 11 9.26 -13.32 -5.94
CA GLU A 11 10.39 -14.13 -6.45
C GLU A 11 11.70 -13.95 -5.66
N SER A 12 11.80 -12.99 -4.75
CA SER A 12 13.04 -12.84 -4.01
C SER A 12 13.18 -13.91 -2.94
N GLU A 13 14.12 -14.72 -3.21
CA GLU A 13 14.99 -15.60 -2.42
C GLU A 13 14.74 -15.85 -0.93
N SER A 14 15.04 -17.05 -0.60
CA SER A 14 15.94 -17.54 0.41
C SER A 14 15.38 -18.55 1.38
N THR A 15 14.15 -18.97 1.27
CA THR A 15 13.73 -20.20 1.94
C THR A 15 12.82 -21.03 1.05
N PRO A 16 13.23 -22.23 0.66
CA PRO A 16 12.42 -23.15 -0.19
C PRO A 16 11.09 -23.57 0.44
N LEU A 17 10.84 -23.21 1.69
CA LEU A 17 9.71 -23.69 2.50
C LEU A 17 8.56 -22.70 2.63
N VAL A 18 8.73 -21.42 2.28
CA VAL A 18 7.64 -20.43 2.30
C VAL A 18 7.65 -19.67 0.99
N LYS A 19 6.80 -20.08 0.04
CA LYS A 19 6.47 -19.22 -1.10
C LYS A 19 5.88 -17.94 -0.55
N CYS A 20 6.64 -16.84 -0.55
CA CYS A 20 6.11 -15.52 -0.34
C CYS A 20 5.24 -15.20 -1.54
N PHE A 21 3.93 -15.14 -1.35
CA PHE A 21 3.04 -14.57 -2.33
C PHE A 21 3.43 -13.10 -2.52
N GLY A 22 3.45 -12.64 -3.76
CA GLY A 22 3.64 -11.23 -4.07
C GLY A 22 2.61 -10.37 -3.37
N HIS A 23 2.95 -9.10 -3.12
CA HIS A 23 2.09 -8.15 -2.44
C HIS A 23 2.19 -6.76 -3.06
N THR A 24 1.09 -6.02 -3.06
CA THR A 24 1.04 -4.62 -3.50
C THR A 24 0.31 -3.78 -2.46
N TRP A 25 0.85 -2.59 -2.19
CA TRP A 25 0.30 -1.65 -1.22
C TRP A 25 0.49 -0.20 -1.64
N ILE A 26 -0.22 0.69 -0.99
CA ILE A 26 -0.08 2.13 -1.10
C ILE A 26 0.62 2.66 0.15
N SER A 27 1.46 3.67 0.02
CA SER A 27 1.95 4.47 1.14
C SER A 27 1.69 5.95 0.93
N LEU A 28 1.37 6.65 2.01
CA LEU A 28 1.25 8.10 2.08
C LEU A 28 2.33 8.64 3.00
N ASP A 29 3.25 9.44 2.45
CA ASP A 29 4.32 10.13 3.16
C ASP A 29 3.92 11.59 3.33
N ASN A 30 3.79 12.04 4.57
CA ASN A 30 3.45 13.41 4.85
C ASN A 30 4.70 14.30 4.80
N ARG A 31 4.73 15.23 3.86
CA ARG A 31 5.77 16.26 3.66
C ARG A 31 5.14 17.65 3.57
N SER A 32 4.05 17.89 4.31
CA SER A 32 3.28 19.12 4.21
C SER A 32 3.69 20.19 5.23
N GLY A 33 4.56 19.86 6.18
CA GLY A 33 4.95 20.76 7.28
C GLY A 33 3.94 20.79 8.44
N HIS A 34 2.83 20.05 8.34
CA HIS A 34 1.81 19.96 9.39
C HIS A 34 1.22 18.55 9.45
N PRO A 35 0.59 18.12 10.58
CA PRO A 35 -0.07 16.83 10.66
C PRO A 35 -1.23 16.73 9.66
N VAL A 36 -1.37 15.57 9.02
CA VAL A 36 -2.54 15.18 8.22
C VAL A 36 -3.22 13.99 8.84
N TYR A 37 -4.49 13.80 8.53
CA TYR A 37 -5.28 12.72 9.11
C TYR A 37 -5.85 11.86 7.99
N LEU A 38 -5.81 10.54 8.18
CA LEU A 38 -6.40 9.56 7.27
C LEU A 38 -7.11 8.48 8.09
N LYS A 39 -8.44 8.43 8.03
CA LYS A 39 -9.28 7.49 8.81
C LYS A 39 -8.90 7.41 10.30
N GLY A 40 -8.71 8.57 10.92
CA GLY A 40 -8.32 8.68 12.33
C GLY A 40 -6.87 8.31 12.64
N CYS A 41 -6.04 8.06 11.63
CA CYS A 41 -4.59 7.96 11.78
C CYS A 41 -3.98 9.36 11.60
N GLU A 42 -3.34 9.88 12.65
CA GLU A 42 -2.51 11.08 12.56
C GLU A 42 -1.18 10.69 11.89
N ILE A 43 -0.81 11.42 10.85
CA ILE A 43 0.45 11.28 10.13
C ILE A 43 1.17 12.61 10.28
N ARG A 44 2.19 12.66 11.10
CA ARG A 44 2.98 13.88 11.32
C ARG A 44 3.88 14.17 10.13
N ASP A 45 4.37 15.39 10.04
CA ASP A 45 5.35 15.73 9.01
C ASP A 45 6.58 14.82 9.11
N GLY A 46 6.98 14.23 7.99
CA GLY A 46 8.05 13.23 7.92
C GLY A 46 7.63 11.78 8.24
N GLU A 47 6.40 11.54 8.65
CA GLU A 47 5.88 10.17 8.88
C GLU A 47 5.16 9.63 7.65
N GLN A 48 5.08 8.29 7.59
CA GLN A 48 4.37 7.55 6.53
C GLN A 48 3.34 6.60 7.13
N VAL A 49 2.27 6.35 6.38
CA VAL A 49 1.32 5.28 6.62
C VAL A 49 1.27 4.37 5.40
N THR A 50 1.20 3.06 5.61
CA THR A 50 0.94 2.09 4.55
C THR A 50 -0.48 1.56 4.61
N LEU A 51 -1.04 1.22 3.46
CA LEU A 51 -2.43 0.85 3.25
C LEU A 51 -2.50 -0.33 2.28
N SER A 52 -3.11 -1.43 2.71
CA SER A 52 -3.36 -2.57 1.82
C SER A 52 -4.54 -3.40 2.27
N VAL A 53 -5.20 -4.08 1.35
CA VAL A 53 -6.23 -5.05 1.66
C VAL A 53 -5.63 -6.44 1.82
N TRP A 54 -6.02 -7.13 2.89
CA TRP A 54 -5.50 -8.44 3.25
C TRP A 54 -6.62 -9.44 3.43
N ALA A 55 -6.36 -10.68 2.98
CA ALA A 55 -7.20 -11.84 3.30
C ALA A 55 -6.41 -12.79 4.19
N VAL A 56 -6.31 -12.46 5.46
CA VAL A 56 -5.73 -13.37 6.47
C VAL A 56 -6.89 -13.96 7.26
N ARG A 57 -6.78 -15.24 7.64
CA ARG A 57 -7.81 -15.93 8.42
C ARG A 57 -8.13 -15.12 9.70
N GLY A 58 -9.35 -14.62 9.79
CA GLY A 58 -9.81 -13.76 10.90
C GLY A 58 -9.56 -12.26 10.74
N LEU A 59 -8.85 -11.82 9.70
CA LEU A 59 -8.61 -10.42 9.37
C LEU A 59 -8.97 -10.20 7.90
N SER A 60 -10.09 -9.54 7.66
CA SER A 60 -10.52 -9.13 6.32
C SER A 60 -10.84 -7.64 6.38
N GLY A 61 -10.10 -6.83 5.64
CA GLY A 61 -10.29 -5.38 5.61
C GLY A 61 -9.07 -4.65 5.08
N LEU A 62 -9.12 -3.33 5.14
CA LEU A 62 -8.00 -2.46 4.86
C LEU A 62 -7.09 -2.40 6.09
N LEU A 63 -5.85 -2.80 5.94
CA LEU A 63 -4.85 -2.77 7.01
C LEU A 63 -3.91 -1.57 6.84
N PHE A 64 -3.66 -0.91 7.95
CA PHE A 64 -2.75 0.21 8.08
C PHE A 64 -1.47 -0.25 8.77
N ASN A 65 -0.33 0.16 8.25
CA ASN A 65 1.00 -0.01 8.85
C ASN A 65 1.47 -1.47 9.02
N MET A 66 0.96 -2.41 8.23
CA MET A 66 1.40 -3.82 8.28
C MET A 66 2.79 -4.00 7.65
N GLU A 67 3.03 -3.42 6.48
CA GLU A 67 4.21 -3.65 5.65
C GLU A 67 5.51 -3.22 6.33
N PRO A 68 5.60 -2.06 7.04
CA PRO A 68 6.82 -1.67 7.76
C PRO A 68 7.26 -2.71 8.81
N GLY A 69 6.30 -3.37 9.47
CA GLY A 69 6.58 -4.47 10.40
C GLY A 69 7.18 -5.68 9.68
N TYR A 70 6.58 -6.10 8.56
CA TYR A 70 7.09 -7.22 7.76
C TYR A 70 8.48 -6.96 7.18
N ILE A 71 8.74 -5.74 6.73
CA ILE A 71 10.05 -5.35 6.20
C ILE A 71 11.11 -5.37 7.30
N ARG A 72 10.86 -4.67 8.40
CA ARG A 72 11.84 -4.48 9.49
C ARG A 72 12.05 -5.72 10.34
N ASP A 73 10.94 -6.35 10.76
CA ASP A 73 10.99 -7.38 11.81
C ASP A 73 11.22 -8.78 11.20
N TYR A 74 10.85 -8.98 9.94
CA TYR A 74 10.95 -10.28 9.26
C TYR A 74 11.81 -10.26 8.00
N GLY A 75 12.41 -9.13 7.61
CA GLY A 75 13.22 -9.01 6.40
C GLY A 75 12.47 -9.39 5.11
N ARG A 76 11.15 -9.12 5.07
CA ARG A 76 10.30 -9.44 3.91
C ARG A 76 10.34 -8.33 2.86
N TYR A 77 9.84 -8.64 1.67
CA TYR A 77 9.70 -7.71 0.56
C TYR A 77 11.02 -7.07 0.09
N VAL A 78 12.13 -7.81 0.18
CA VAL A 78 13.43 -7.39 -0.39
C VAL A 78 13.34 -7.43 -1.92
N GLY A 79 13.80 -6.35 -2.57
CA GLY A 79 13.66 -6.16 -4.03
C GLY A 79 12.34 -5.49 -4.45
N ARG A 80 11.51 -5.05 -3.50
CA ARG A 80 10.26 -4.31 -3.79
C ARG A 80 10.51 -3.08 -4.65
N ARG A 81 9.56 -2.77 -5.52
CA ARG A 81 9.59 -1.61 -6.44
C ARG A 81 8.54 -0.60 -6.05
N SER A 82 8.89 0.67 -6.04
CA SER A 82 7.98 1.77 -5.67
C SER A 82 7.97 2.86 -6.75
N LEU A 83 6.78 3.30 -7.14
CA LEU A 83 6.56 4.49 -7.94
C LEU A 83 5.90 5.55 -7.06
N SER A 84 6.37 6.79 -7.12
CA SER A 84 5.92 7.88 -6.25
C SER A 84 5.41 9.06 -7.05
N ALA A 85 4.36 9.72 -6.56
CA ALA A 85 3.81 10.95 -7.12
C ALA A 85 3.51 11.97 -6.01
N ASN A 86 3.70 13.25 -6.32
CA ASN A 86 3.27 14.33 -5.43
C ASN A 86 1.75 14.46 -5.45
N ILE A 87 1.14 14.63 -4.29
CA ILE A 87 -0.29 14.84 -4.15
C ILE A 87 -0.62 16.03 -3.23
N GLY A 88 -1.78 16.62 -3.44
CA GLY A 88 -2.34 17.71 -2.63
C GLY A 88 -3.51 17.23 -1.75
N GLU A 89 -4.21 18.19 -1.16
CA GLU A 89 -5.37 17.91 -0.29
C GLU A 89 -6.57 17.34 -1.05
N GLU A 90 -6.77 17.70 -2.30
CA GLU A 90 -7.85 17.15 -3.12
C GLU A 90 -7.69 15.66 -3.35
N GLN A 91 -6.46 15.25 -3.68
CA GLN A 91 -6.12 13.84 -3.83
C GLN A 91 -6.23 13.09 -2.50
N LEU A 92 -5.88 13.71 -1.36
CA LEU A 92 -6.10 13.11 -0.05
C LEU A 92 -7.59 12.83 0.20
N ARG A 93 -8.48 13.77 -0.12
CA ARG A 93 -9.94 13.54 -0.04
C ARG A 93 -10.41 12.41 -0.96
N THR A 94 -9.81 12.29 -2.15
CA THR A 94 -10.08 11.18 -3.07
C THR A 94 -9.69 9.83 -2.47
N ILE A 95 -8.54 9.77 -1.78
CA ILE A 95 -8.09 8.57 -1.04
C ILE A 95 -9.10 8.20 0.05
N GLU A 96 -9.54 9.17 0.85
CA GLU A 96 -10.53 8.94 1.92
C GLU A 96 -11.86 8.41 1.38
N ALA A 97 -12.39 9.05 0.32
CA ALA A 97 -13.63 8.62 -0.33
C ALA A 97 -13.50 7.23 -0.97
N TYR A 98 -12.31 6.89 -1.49
CA TYR A 98 -12.05 5.56 -2.02
C TYR A 98 -12.06 4.50 -0.92
N ILE A 99 -11.40 4.76 0.22
CA ILE A 99 -11.39 3.86 1.39
C ILE A 99 -12.80 3.62 1.91
N ASP A 100 -13.65 4.65 1.99
CA ASP A 100 -15.04 4.50 2.46
C ASP A 100 -15.88 3.56 1.58
N ARG A 101 -15.55 3.44 0.33
CA ARG A 101 -16.26 2.63 -0.65
C ARG A 101 -15.68 1.23 -0.83
N GLU A 102 -14.38 1.07 -0.65
CA GLU A 102 -13.60 -0.12 -1.03
C GLU A 102 -12.63 -0.51 0.09
N ASP A 103 -13.14 -0.84 1.27
CA ASP A 103 -12.34 -1.14 2.48
C ASP A 103 -12.14 -2.65 2.72
N GLY A 104 -12.51 -3.52 1.78
CA GLY A 104 -12.49 -4.96 1.95
C GLY A 104 -11.77 -5.74 0.85
N TRP A 105 -11.22 -6.89 1.23
CA TRP A 105 -10.68 -7.86 0.29
C TRP A 105 -11.79 -8.74 -0.29
N THR A 106 -11.76 -8.93 -1.61
CA THR A 106 -12.63 -9.88 -2.33
C THR A 106 -11.78 -10.69 -3.31
N LEU A 107 -12.28 -11.85 -3.79
CA LEU A 107 -11.62 -12.65 -4.83
C LEU A 107 -11.32 -11.84 -6.12
N GLY A 108 -12.15 -10.84 -6.42
CA GLY A 108 -11.94 -9.93 -7.53
C GLY A 108 -11.31 -8.60 -7.14
N GLY A 109 -11.07 -8.34 -5.84
CA GLY A 109 -10.51 -7.12 -5.27
C GLY A 109 -9.35 -7.45 -4.32
N ASN A 110 -8.30 -8.11 -4.84
CA ASN A 110 -7.07 -8.41 -4.10
C ASN A 110 -6.22 -7.15 -3.87
N CYS A 111 -5.11 -7.28 -3.15
CA CYS A 111 -4.21 -6.16 -2.84
C CYS A 111 -3.75 -5.41 -4.10
N SER A 112 -3.38 -6.11 -5.15
CA SER A 112 -2.96 -5.53 -6.42
C SER A 112 -4.04 -4.67 -7.06
N ARG A 113 -5.24 -5.24 -7.25
CA ARG A 113 -6.34 -4.49 -7.86
C ARG A 113 -6.78 -3.29 -7.04
N TRP A 114 -6.83 -3.44 -5.71
CA TRP A 114 -7.19 -2.37 -4.81
C TRP A 114 -6.19 -1.21 -4.89
N SER A 115 -4.91 -1.52 -4.75
CA SER A 115 -3.83 -0.52 -4.78
C SER A 115 -3.74 0.18 -6.13
N LEU A 116 -3.83 -0.58 -7.24
CA LEU A 116 -3.78 -0.01 -8.58
C LEU A 116 -4.97 0.92 -8.86
N ARG A 117 -6.17 0.54 -8.45
CA ARG A 117 -7.35 1.40 -8.63
C ARG A 117 -7.28 2.68 -7.81
N LEU A 118 -6.82 2.58 -6.56
CA LEU A 118 -6.60 3.76 -5.74
C LEU A 118 -5.54 4.67 -6.37
N TRP A 119 -4.40 4.09 -6.77
CA TRP A 119 -3.34 4.82 -7.44
C TRP A 119 -3.87 5.60 -8.65
N ASN A 120 -4.50 4.91 -9.58
CA ASN A 120 -5.01 5.51 -10.82
C ASN A 120 -6.17 6.51 -10.61
N ALA A 121 -6.87 6.44 -9.48
CA ALA A 121 -7.90 7.43 -9.12
C ALA A 121 -7.32 8.74 -8.58
N VAL A 122 -6.06 8.74 -8.16
CA VAL A 122 -5.42 9.84 -7.43
C VAL A 122 -4.35 10.55 -8.26
N VAL A 123 -3.56 9.81 -9.04
CA VAL A 123 -2.44 10.38 -9.79
C VAL A 123 -2.88 10.97 -11.12
N GLU A 124 -2.04 11.81 -11.70
CA GLU A 124 -2.19 12.34 -13.05
C GLU A 124 -2.04 11.23 -14.10
N GLU A 125 -2.60 11.43 -15.29
CA GLU A 125 -2.64 10.42 -16.35
C GLU A 125 -1.25 9.89 -16.74
N ASP A 126 -0.24 10.75 -16.70
CA ASP A 126 1.15 10.40 -17.01
C ASP A 126 1.77 9.41 -16.03
N PHE A 127 1.23 9.32 -14.80
CA PHE A 127 1.63 8.36 -13.76
C PHE A 127 0.66 7.17 -13.64
N ALA A 128 -0.40 7.14 -14.44
CA ALA A 128 -1.38 6.06 -14.38
C ALA A 128 -0.81 4.74 -14.91
N LEU A 129 -0.95 3.69 -14.10
CA LEU A 129 -0.50 2.34 -14.46
C LEU A 129 -1.54 1.65 -15.34
N LYS A 130 -1.20 1.41 -16.60
CA LYS A 130 -2.06 0.76 -17.58
C LYS A 130 -1.81 -0.75 -17.59
N THR A 131 -2.63 -1.51 -16.88
CA THR A 131 -2.59 -2.97 -16.96
C THR A 131 -3.63 -3.47 -17.98
N GLN A 132 -3.18 -4.13 -19.04
CA GLN A 132 -4.04 -4.64 -20.12
C GLN A 132 -4.75 -5.96 -19.76
N THR A 133 -4.92 -6.28 -18.48
CA THR A 133 -5.39 -7.61 -18.09
C THR A 133 -6.56 -7.56 -17.11
N LEU A 134 -7.42 -8.59 -17.18
CA LEU A 134 -8.49 -8.82 -16.21
C LEU A 134 -8.00 -9.41 -14.86
N VAL A 135 -6.74 -9.87 -14.83
CA VAL A 135 -6.14 -10.51 -13.66
C VAL A 135 -5.02 -9.63 -13.13
N TYR A 136 -5.21 -9.10 -11.95
CA TYR A 136 -4.28 -8.23 -11.23
C TYR A 136 -3.38 -9.08 -10.34
N THR A 137 -2.06 -9.02 -10.59
CA THR A 137 -1.05 -9.71 -9.77
C THR A 137 0.13 -8.79 -9.50
N PRO A 138 0.83 -8.93 -8.36
CA PRO A 138 2.00 -8.12 -8.05
C PRO A 138 3.07 -8.15 -9.15
N GLU A 139 3.34 -9.33 -9.75
CA GLU A 139 4.30 -9.49 -10.85
C GLU A 139 3.97 -8.60 -12.07
N ARG A 140 2.68 -8.52 -12.43
CA ARG A 140 2.25 -7.69 -13.56
C ARG A 140 2.32 -6.20 -13.27
N GLU A 141 2.04 -5.84 -12.04
CA GLU A 141 2.18 -4.46 -11.58
C GLU A 141 3.64 -4.05 -11.51
N GLU A 142 4.53 -4.93 -11.06
CA GLU A 142 5.95 -4.67 -11.08
C GLU A 142 6.45 -4.40 -12.50
N LYS A 143 6.03 -5.21 -13.48
CA LYS A 143 6.35 -4.97 -14.90
C LYS A 143 5.86 -3.60 -15.38
N ALA A 144 4.64 -3.21 -15.00
CA ALA A 144 4.11 -1.89 -15.35
C ALA A 144 4.86 -0.75 -14.65
N LEU A 145 5.28 -0.94 -13.39
CA LEU A 145 6.11 0.03 -12.67
C LEU A 145 7.47 0.22 -13.37
N CYS A 146 8.10 -0.87 -13.82
CA CYS A 146 9.41 -0.81 -14.48
C CYS A 146 9.41 -0.08 -15.83
N GLU A 147 8.25 0.33 -16.37
CA GLU A 147 8.16 1.21 -17.52
C GLU A 147 8.49 2.67 -17.18
N PHE A 148 8.56 3.02 -15.91
CA PHE A 148 8.89 4.38 -15.43
C PHE A 148 10.36 4.46 -14.99
N ASP A 149 11.06 5.51 -15.45
CA ASP A 149 12.48 5.74 -15.10
C ASP A 149 12.71 6.12 -13.62
N CYS A 150 11.65 6.54 -12.91
CA CYS A 150 11.72 7.04 -11.53
C CYS A 150 11.34 6.00 -10.47
N VAL A 151 11.41 4.70 -10.78
CA VAL A 151 11.11 3.63 -9.84
C VAL A 151 12.23 3.43 -8.82
N GLU A 152 11.89 3.46 -7.54
CA GLU A 152 12.81 3.20 -6.44
C GLU A 152 12.78 1.72 -6.05
N THR A 153 13.97 1.15 -5.75
CA THR A 153 14.09 -0.20 -5.20
C THR A 153 14.32 -0.12 -3.69
N ASP A 154 13.66 -1.00 -2.93
CA ASP A 154 13.82 -1.15 -1.48
C ASP A 154 13.67 0.14 -0.67
N ARG A 155 12.74 1.02 -1.10
CA ARG A 155 12.42 2.23 -0.37
C ARG A 155 12.12 1.93 1.10
N ASP A 156 12.68 2.71 2.01
CA ASP A 156 12.42 2.61 3.45
C ASP A 156 11.06 3.16 3.83
N PHE A 157 10.47 2.55 4.86
CA PHE A 157 9.17 2.95 5.41
C PHE A 157 9.28 3.23 6.91
N SER A 158 9.01 4.46 7.30
CA SER A 158 8.80 4.84 8.70
C SER A 158 7.31 4.88 9.01
N ARG A 159 6.89 4.11 10.00
CA ARG A 159 5.48 3.92 10.35
C ARG A 159 4.93 5.09 11.17
N ALA A 160 3.71 5.54 10.84
CA ALA A 160 2.91 6.42 11.67
C ALA A 160 1.92 5.60 12.53
N GLY A 161 2.03 5.69 13.83
CA GLY A 161 1.10 5.04 14.77
C GLY A 161 1.14 3.52 14.79
N ASN A 162 0.07 2.92 15.29
CA ASN A 162 -0.08 1.48 15.46
C ASN A 162 -0.62 0.81 14.19
N ILE A 163 -0.55 -0.52 14.17
CA ILE A 163 -1.24 -1.33 13.17
C ILE A 163 -2.71 -1.37 13.52
N PHE A 164 -3.58 -1.12 12.56
CA PHE A 164 -5.03 -1.25 12.73
C PHE A 164 -5.70 -1.73 11.46
N CYS A 165 -6.88 -2.31 11.62
CA CYS A 165 -7.79 -2.66 10.55
C CYS A 165 -8.89 -1.61 10.45
N PHE A 166 -9.23 -1.19 9.24
CA PHE A 166 -10.39 -0.36 8.95
C PHE A 166 -11.36 -1.17 8.10
N ARG A 167 -12.61 -1.29 8.55
CA ARG A 167 -13.66 -2.01 7.85
C ARG A 167 -15.04 -1.50 8.24
N ASP A 168 -15.92 -1.33 7.26
CA ASP A 168 -17.32 -0.87 7.45
C ASP A 168 -17.38 0.42 8.29
N GLY A 169 -16.41 1.34 8.09
CA GLY A 169 -16.32 2.59 8.85
C GLY A 169 -15.74 2.43 10.26
N VAL A 170 -15.35 1.23 10.69
CA VAL A 170 -14.85 0.96 12.05
C VAL A 170 -13.33 0.71 12.04
N ARG A 171 -12.62 1.40 12.90
CA ARG A 171 -11.20 1.18 13.18
C ARG A 171 -11.03 0.22 14.35
N THR A 172 -10.21 -0.81 14.16
CA THR A 172 -9.86 -1.80 15.18
C THR A 172 -8.35 -1.91 15.28
N GLU A 173 -7.78 -1.56 16.43
CA GLU A 173 -6.33 -1.72 16.70
C GLU A 173 -5.96 -3.21 16.73
N LEU A 174 -4.82 -3.53 16.13
CA LEU A 174 -4.30 -4.89 16.09
C LEU A 174 -3.06 -4.99 16.99
N ALA A 175 -3.10 -5.87 17.96
CA ALA A 175 -1.90 -6.28 18.68
C ALA A 175 -1.15 -7.28 17.78
N LEU A 176 0.08 -6.97 17.38
CA LEU A 176 0.97 -7.99 16.85
C LEU A 176 1.26 -8.94 18.03
N CYS A 177 0.85 -10.20 17.90
CA CYS A 177 1.32 -11.24 18.82
C CYS A 177 2.85 -11.29 18.68
N SER A 178 3.52 -10.93 19.80
CA SER A 178 4.96 -11.08 19.99
C SER A 178 5.36 -12.56 20.01
#